data_752b6feb377b0a9ec87c83ea77f4edf5
#
_entry.id   752b6feb377b0a9ec87c83ea77f4edf5
#
_cell.length_a   1.000
_cell.length_b   1.000
_cell.length_c   1.000
_cell.angle_alpha   90.00
_cell.angle_beta   90.00
_cell.angle_gamma   90.00
#
_symmetry.space_group_name_H-M   'P 1'
#
loop_
_entity.id
_entity.type
_entity.pdbx_description
1 polymer ?
#
loop_
_entity_poly.entity_id
_entity_poly.type
_entity_poly.pdbx_seq_one_letter_code
_entity_poly.pdbx_strand_id
1 'polypeptide(L)'
;MKLSSIRQAARSVPLRRVWQTAEKAHAICGKPTAALFTDMLRCAKRYGAGPTDYMMFEFYDLSDAERATYLTRVRSAAFVKRVNNRTDAAIFNDKNAFFEKFRPLMGREALNLFKADFEQFKAFMADKDAVIVKPIDGDCGSGIEKLYKKDFADLEAMWAYMKQPEKRFGICEEVIRQHPQAAALHPDSINCIRVATFVKDGEPLVIYAACKAGTGGMAFDNMGRGGITMRFDLDTGKICGQGHDEELKKYDKHPTTGIVLKGY
;
A
#
# COMPACT_ATOMS: atom_id res chain seq x y z
N MET A 1 13.11 -13.36 -19.96
CA MET A 1 12.90 -11.89 -19.82
C MET A 1 13.73 -11.20 -20.89
N LYS A 2 13.13 -10.39 -21.78
CA LYS A 2 13.90 -9.73 -22.83
C LYS A 2 14.81 -8.67 -22.18
N LEU A 3 16.11 -8.70 -22.47
CA LEU A 3 17.12 -7.71 -22.00
C LEU A 3 16.68 -6.24 -22.26
N SER A 4 15.76 -6.02 -23.19
CA SER A 4 15.23 -4.69 -23.54
C SER A 4 14.45 -4.02 -22.41
N SER A 5 13.68 -4.75 -21.62
CA SER A 5 12.88 -4.16 -20.51
C SER A 5 13.73 -3.76 -19.30
N ILE A 6 14.79 -4.50 -19.01
CA ILE A 6 15.76 -4.14 -17.97
C ILE A 6 16.57 -2.90 -18.38
N ARG A 7 16.96 -2.82 -19.66
CA ARG A 7 17.67 -1.66 -20.21
C ARG A 7 16.83 -0.39 -20.22
N GLN A 8 15.52 -0.50 -20.45
CA GLN A 8 14.61 0.63 -20.48
C GLN A 8 14.35 1.17 -19.04
N ALA A 9 14.19 0.32 -18.05
CA ALA A 9 14.02 0.71 -16.65
C ALA A 9 15.30 1.33 -16.05
N ALA A 10 16.49 0.84 -16.44
CA ALA A 10 17.76 1.40 -16.01
C ALA A 10 18.05 2.79 -16.62
N ARG A 11 17.47 3.10 -17.80
CA ARG A 11 17.62 4.41 -18.47
C ARG A 11 16.75 5.52 -17.89
N SER A 12 15.76 5.21 -17.07
CA SER A 12 14.77 6.19 -16.57
C SER A 12 15.15 6.83 -15.22
N VAL A 13 16.18 6.32 -14.53
CA VAL A 13 16.59 6.89 -13.24
C VAL A 13 17.69 7.93 -13.45
N PRO A 14 17.48 9.21 -13.04
CA PRO A 14 18.49 10.22 -13.16
C PRO A 14 19.77 9.84 -12.38
N LEU A 15 20.94 9.96 -13.01
CA LEU A 15 22.24 9.63 -12.38
C LEU A 15 22.45 10.40 -11.07
N ARG A 16 21.95 11.64 -10.99
CA ARG A 16 21.94 12.42 -9.76
C ARG A 16 21.25 11.68 -8.59
N ARG A 17 20.11 11.03 -8.84
CA ARG A 17 19.41 10.24 -7.82
C ARG A 17 20.21 9.01 -7.41
N VAL A 18 20.90 8.35 -8.35
CA VAL A 18 21.78 7.21 -8.05
C VAL A 18 22.93 7.67 -7.15
N TRP A 19 23.53 8.81 -7.44
CA TRP A 19 24.63 9.39 -6.63
C TRP A 19 24.15 9.73 -5.21
N GLN A 20 23.04 10.45 -5.08
CA GLN A 20 22.45 10.79 -3.77
C GLN A 20 22.12 9.55 -2.94
N THR A 21 21.68 8.48 -3.59
CA THR A 21 21.43 7.21 -2.90
C THR A 21 22.75 6.52 -2.49
N ALA A 22 23.82 6.63 -3.30
CA ALA A 22 25.13 6.12 -2.94
C ALA A 22 25.75 6.87 -1.75
N GLU A 23 25.48 8.17 -1.61
CA GLU A 23 25.87 8.96 -0.43
C GLU A 23 25.13 8.49 0.83
N LYS A 24 23.81 8.22 0.71
CA LYS A 24 23.01 7.63 1.83
C LYS A 24 23.53 6.25 2.22
N ALA A 25 23.83 5.40 1.25
CA ALA A 25 24.39 4.06 1.50
C ALA A 25 25.78 4.15 2.16
N HIS A 26 26.63 5.09 1.74
CA HIS A 26 27.93 5.37 2.36
C HIS A 26 27.79 5.68 3.85
N ALA A 27 26.85 6.56 4.21
CA ALA A 27 26.59 6.92 5.61
C ALA A 27 26.16 5.71 6.49
N ILE A 28 25.61 4.67 5.88
CA ILE A 28 25.16 3.46 6.58
C ILE A 28 26.28 2.41 6.66
N CYS A 29 26.92 2.08 5.52
CA CYS A 29 27.84 0.94 5.42
C CYS A 29 29.33 1.33 5.39
N GLY A 30 29.65 2.63 5.32
CA GLY A 30 31.04 3.12 5.29
C GLY A 30 31.81 2.88 3.99
N LYS A 31 31.24 2.18 3.00
CA LYS A 31 31.89 1.90 1.70
C LYS A 31 32.01 3.18 0.85
N PRO A 32 33.05 3.35 0.03
CA PRO A 32 33.22 4.56 -0.78
C PRO A 32 32.04 4.84 -1.70
N THR A 33 31.54 6.08 -1.72
CA THR A 33 30.38 6.51 -2.53
C THR A 33 30.53 6.16 -4.00
N ALA A 34 31.71 6.36 -4.60
CA ALA A 34 31.94 6.03 -6.01
C ALA A 34 31.85 4.51 -6.29
N ALA A 35 32.30 3.68 -5.35
CA ALA A 35 32.17 2.23 -5.47
C ALA A 35 30.70 1.81 -5.38
N LEU A 36 29.93 2.36 -4.44
CA LEU A 36 28.50 2.15 -4.28
C LEU A 36 27.72 2.61 -5.51
N PHE A 37 28.04 3.78 -6.05
CA PHE A 37 27.44 4.29 -7.28
C PHE A 37 27.63 3.31 -8.45
N THR A 38 28.88 2.84 -8.66
CA THR A 38 29.19 1.88 -9.72
C THR A 38 28.48 0.55 -9.51
N ASP A 39 28.44 0.08 -8.26
CA ASP A 39 27.74 -1.16 -7.90
C ASP A 39 26.22 -1.04 -8.10
N MET A 40 25.61 0.10 -7.78
CA MET A 40 24.19 0.36 -8.09
C MET A 40 23.90 0.29 -9.58
N LEU A 41 24.75 0.85 -10.44
CA LEU A 41 24.60 0.77 -11.89
C LEU A 41 24.73 -0.69 -12.39
N ARG A 42 25.67 -1.45 -11.81
CA ARG A 42 25.82 -2.89 -12.08
C ARG A 42 24.57 -3.66 -11.64
N CYS A 43 24.04 -3.40 -10.45
CA CYS A 43 22.85 -4.03 -9.93
C CYS A 43 21.59 -3.71 -10.74
N ALA A 44 21.46 -2.46 -11.21
CA ALA A 44 20.37 -2.07 -12.10
C ALA A 44 20.40 -2.87 -13.42
N LYS A 45 21.59 -3.05 -14.00
CA LYS A 45 21.76 -3.82 -15.23
C LYS A 45 21.57 -5.32 -15.04
N ARG A 46 22.09 -5.89 -13.95
CA ARG A 46 22.14 -7.35 -13.75
C ARG A 46 20.87 -7.91 -13.09
N TYR A 47 20.34 -7.19 -12.10
CA TYR A 47 19.23 -7.64 -11.28
C TYR A 47 17.94 -6.85 -11.50
N GLY A 48 17.98 -5.75 -12.28
CA GLY A 48 16.88 -4.82 -12.39
C GLY A 48 16.59 -4.06 -11.08
N ALA A 49 17.63 -3.94 -10.23
CA ALA A 49 17.52 -3.25 -8.94
C ALA A 49 17.75 -1.75 -9.13
N GLY A 50 16.72 -0.95 -8.88
CA GLY A 50 16.88 0.51 -8.80
C GLY A 50 17.52 0.96 -7.49
N PRO A 51 17.78 2.28 -7.32
CA PRO A 51 18.36 2.80 -6.07
C PRO A 51 17.52 2.44 -4.83
N THR A 52 16.20 2.46 -4.93
CA THR A 52 15.31 2.06 -3.84
C THR A 52 15.46 0.57 -3.48
N ASP A 53 15.49 -0.33 -4.49
CA ASP A 53 15.72 -1.77 -4.25
C ASP A 53 17.08 -2.00 -3.60
N TYR A 54 18.11 -1.27 -4.07
CA TYR A 54 19.48 -1.38 -3.57
C TYR A 54 19.57 -1.06 -2.08
N MET A 55 18.89 -0.01 -1.63
CA MET A 55 18.81 0.38 -0.23
C MET A 55 17.92 -0.55 0.59
N MET A 56 16.72 -0.83 0.08
CA MET A 56 15.71 -1.65 0.77
C MET A 56 16.20 -3.06 1.06
N PHE A 57 16.95 -3.64 0.13
CA PHE A 57 17.48 -4.99 0.27
C PHE A 57 18.93 -5.02 0.78
N GLU A 58 19.48 -3.87 1.17
CA GLU A 58 20.85 -3.72 1.69
C GLU A 58 21.88 -4.38 0.74
N PHE A 59 21.70 -4.18 -0.60
CA PHE A 59 22.52 -4.83 -1.62
C PHE A 59 24.02 -4.55 -1.47
N TYR A 60 24.38 -3.47 -0.80
CA TYR A 60 25.75 -3.13 -0.49
C TYR A 60 26.47 -4.19 0.38
N ASP A 61 25.73 -5.02 1.13
CA ASP A 61 26.30 -6.07 2.00
C ASP A 61 26.07 -7.49 1.47
N LEU A 62 25.37 -7.63 0.34
CA LEU A 62 25.04 -8.93 -0.23
C LEU A 62 26.02 -9.36 -1.32
N SER A 63 26.30 -10.66 -1.38
CA SER A 63 26.98 -11.30 -2.50
C SER A 63 26.10 -11.32 -3.76
N ASP A 64 26.72 -11.56 -4.92
CA ASP A 64 26.00 -11.69 -6.19
C ASP A 64 24.98 -12.85 -6.19
N ALA A 65 25.26 -13.93 -5.48
CA ALA A 65 24.35 -15.07 -5.34
C ALA A 65 23.09 -14.68 -4.53
N GLU A 66 23.28 -13.99 -3.40
CA GLU A 66 22.18 -13.52 -2.57
C GLU A 66 21.33 -12.47 -3.32
N ARG A 67 21.95 -11.47 -3.96
CA ARG A 67 21.26 -10.47 -4.78
C ARG A 67 20.39 -11.09 -5.87
N ALA A 68 20.81 -12.24 -6.42
CA ALA A 68 20.08 -12.95 -7.47
C ALA A 68 18.76 -13.54 -6.97
N THR A 69 18.60 -13.79 -5.67
CA THR A 69 17.39 -14.35 -5.06
C THR A 69 16.27 -13.32 -4.88
N TYR A 70 16.59 -12.01 -4.91
CA TYR A 70 15.62 -10.97 -4.64
C TYR A 70 14.70 -10.67 -5.83
N LEU A 71 13.44 -10.45 -5.51
CA LEU A 71 12.42 -10.00 -6.47
C LEU A 71 12.42 -8.47 -6.51
N THR A 72 13.37 -7.90 -7.26
CA THR A 72 13.46 -6.44 -7.47
C THR A 72 12.24 -5.89 -8.20
N ARG A 73 12.01 -4.57 -8.14
CA ARG A 73 10.85 -3.91 -8.75
C ARG A 73 10.62 -4.31 -10.21
N VAL A 74 11.69 -4.35 -11.02
CA VAL A 74 11.59 -4.72 -12.45
C VAL A 74 11.23 -6.21 -12.61
N ARG A 75 11.81 -7.08 -11.80
CA ARG A 75 11.49 -8.51 -11.79
C ARG A 75 10.07 -8.75 -11.31
N SER A 76 9.64 -8.06 -10.25
CA SER A 76 8.28 -8.12 -9.73
C SER A 76 7.25 -7.69 -10.77
N ALA A 77 7.47 -6.56 -11.45
CA ALA A 77 6.58 -6.09 -12.51
C ALA A 77 6.48 -7.09 -13.67
N ALA A 78 7.60 -7.71 -14.06
CA ALA A 78 7.62 -8.73 -15.09
C ALA A 78 6.90 -10.01 -14.65
N PHE A 79 7.05 -10.41 -13.40
CA PHE A 79 6.36 -11.56 -12.80
C PHE A 79 4.85 -11.33 -12.76
N VAL A 80 4.40 -10.21 -12.20
CA VAL A 80 2.98 -9.83 -12.13
C VAL A 80 2.33 -9.81 -13.52
N LYS A 81 3.02 -9.25 -14.52
CA LYS A 81 2.53 -9.23 -15.91
C LYS A 81 2.38 -10.64 -16.51
N ARG A 82 3.18 -11.59 -16.05
CA ARG A 82 3.15 -12.98 -16.55
C ARG A 82 2.05 -13.82 -15.89
N VAL A 83 1.79 -13.57 -14.60
CA VAL A 83 0.90 -14.43 -13.80
C VAL A 83 -0.52 -13.88 -13.67
N ASN A 84 -0.72 -12.56 -13.80
CA ASN A 84 -2.04 -11.98 -13.68
C ASN A 84 -2.78 -11.98 -15.02
N ASN A 85 -4.04 -12.38 -15.00
CA ASN A 85 -4.97 -12.22 -16.10
C ASN A 85 -5.43 -10.75 -16.19
N ARG A 86 -5.36 -10.15 -17.39
CA ARG A 86 -5.78 -8.75 -17.60
C ARG A 86 -7.28 -8.55 -17.43
N THR A 87 -8.08 -9.54 -17.80
CA THR A 87 -9.54 -9.47 -17.65
C THR A 87 -9.92 -9.42 -16.17
N ASP A 88 -9.31 -10.29 -15.36
CA ASP A 88 -9.55 -10.31 -13.92
C ASP A 88 -9.01 -9.04 -13.24
N ALA A 89 -7.86 -8.53 -13.70
CA ALA A 89 -7.26 -7.30 -13.19
C ALA A 89 -8.19 -6.07 -13.34
N ALA A 90 -9.09 -6.05 -14.32
CA ALA A 90 -10.03 -4.94 -14.51
C ALA A 90 -10.98 -4.77 -13.31
N ILE A 91 -11.38 -5.88 -12.66
CA ILE A 91 -12.25 -5.86 -11.49
C ILE A 91 -11.57 -5.11 -10.32
N PHE A 92 -10.25 -5.24 -10.18
CA PHE A 92 -9.49 -4.60 -9.10
C PHE A 92 -9.26 -3.09 -9.32
N ASN A 93 -9.47 -2.60 -10.56
CA ASN A 93 -9.34 -1.18 -10.89
C ASN A 93 -10.66 -0.40 -10.73
N ASP A 94 -11.78 -1.09 -10.61
CA ASP A 94 -13.11 -0.50 -10.39
C ASP A 94 -13.61 -0.90 -8.99
N LYS A 95 -13.71 0.08 -8.08
CA LYS A 95 -14.12 -0.17 -6.69
C LYS A 95 -15.54 -0.73 -6.56
N ASN A 96 -16.46 -0.33 -7.46
CA ASN A 96 -17.82 -0.85 -7.47
C ASN A 96 -17.84 -2.31 -7.96
N ALA A 97 -17.12 -2.62 -9.05
CA ALA A 97 -17.02 -3.98 -9.55
C ALA A 97 -16.34 -4.90 -8.53
N PHE A 98 -15.27 -4.41 -7.88
CA PHE A 98 -14.60 -5.13 -6.80
C PHE A 98 -15.55 -5.41 -5.62
N PHE A 99 -16.27 -4.40 -5.15
CA PHE A 99 -17.20 -4.53 -4.05
C PHE A 99 -18.31 -5.55 -4.37
N GLU A 100 -18.92 -5.45 -5.54
CA GLU A 100 -19.95 -6.40 -5.97
C GLU A 100 -19.44 -7.84 -6.05
N LYS A 101 -18.26 -8.03 -6.65
CA LYS A 101 -17.64 -9.36 -6.78
C LYS A 101 -17.31 -10.00 -5.44
N PHE A 102 -16.84 -9.21 -4.48
CA PHE A 102 -16.35 -9.69 -3.19
C PHE A 102 -17.26 -9.31 -2.01
N ARG A 103 -18.48 -8.87 -2.27
CA ARG A 103 -19.47 -8.44 -1.24
C ARG A 103 -19.50 -9.33 0.00
N PRO A 104 -19.58 -10.68 -0.12
CA PRO A 104 -19.63 -11.56 1.06
C PRO A 104 -18.37 -11.50 1.95
N LEU A 105 -17.26 -10.99 1.42
CA LEU A 105 -15.97 -10.92 2.11
C LEU A 105 -15.63 -9.50 2.60
N MET A 106 -16.45 -8.49 2.24
CA MET A 106 -16.10 -7.08 2.52
C MET A 106 -16.28 -6.68 3.99
N GLY A 107 -17.15 -7.35 4.73
CA GLY A 107 -17.41 -7.06 6.14
C GLY A 107 -17.93 -5.66 6.43
N ARG A 108 -18.39 -4.93 5.41
CA ARG A 108 -18.99 -3.59 5.49
C ARG A 108 -19.95 -3.38 4.33
N GLU A 109 -20.81 -2.40 4.47
CA GLU A 109 -21.72 -1.99 3.41
C GLU A 109 -21.10 -0.94 2.48
N ALA A 110 -21.55 -0.91 1.24
CA ALA A 110 -21.24 0.16 0.31
C ALA A 110 -22.38 0.42 -0.67
N LEU A 111 -22.45 1.65 -1.15
CA LEU A 111 -23.42 2.15 -2.10
C LEU A 111 -22.70 2.63 -3.37
N ASN A 112 -23.13 2.12 -4.51
CA ASN A 112 -22.63 2.59 -5.80
C ASN A 112 -23.29 3.93 -6.16
N LEU A 113 -22.54 5.03 -6.06
CA LEU A 113 -23.05 6.38 -6.28
C LEU A 113 -23.47 6.67 -7.74
N PHE A 114 -23.03 5.88 -8.71
CA PHE A 114 -23.45 6.04 -10.10
C PHE A 114 -24.83 5.43 -10.39
N LYS A 115 -25.24 4.44 -9.58
CA LYS A 115 -26.49 3.70 -9.76
C LYS A 115 -27.55 4.05 -8.74
N ALA A 116 -27.13 4.49 -7.55
CA ALA A 116 -28.02 4.78 -6.45
C ALA A 116 -28.81 6.07 -6.67
N ASP A 117 -30.04 6.07 -6.19
CA ASP A 117 -30.89 7.23 -5.98
C ASP A 117 -30.83 7.74 -4.53
N PHE A 118 -31.54 8.82 -4.25
CA PHE A 118 -31.57 9.44 -2.93
C PHE A 118 -32.23 8.57 -1.87
N GLU A 119 -33.31 7.85 -2.20
CA GLU A 119 -33.99 6.97 -1.25
C GLU A 119 -33.11 5.79 -0.84
N GLN A 120 -32.32 5.24 -1.76
CA GLN A 120 -31.33 4.22 -1.45
C GLN A 120 -30.23 4.76 -0.55
N PHE A 121 -29.77 6.00 -0.79
CA PHE A 121 -28.79 6.66 0.08
C PHE A 121 -29.36 6.92 1.48
N LYS A 122 -30.58 7.39 1.58
CA LYS A 122 -31.29 7.62 2.85
C LYS A 122 -31.43 6.33 3.66
N ALA A 123 -31.80 5.23 3.01
CA ALA A 123 -31.84 3.91 3.63
C ALA A 123 -30.44 3.45 4.09
N PHE A 124 -29.42 3.67 3.27
CA PHE A 124 -28.02 3.36 3.61
C PHE A 124 -27.53 4.14 4.83
N MET A 125 -27.99 5.38 5.01
CA MET A 125 -27.60 6.28 6.13
C MET A 125 -28.43 6.09 7.40
N ALA A 126 -29.44 5.21 7.41
CA ALA A 126 -30.42 5.14 8.50
C ALA A 126 -29.79 4.88 9.87
N ASP A 127 -28.75 4.04 9.93
CA ASP A 127 -28.02 3.64 11.14
C ASP A 127 -26.58 4.20 11.20
N LYS A 128 -26.21 5.13 10.32
CA LYS A 128 -24.85 5.61 10.17
C LYS A 128 -24.75 7.12 10.45
N ASP A 129 -23.72 7.52 11.21
CA ASP A 129 -23.39 8.92 11.48
C ASP A 129 -22.36 9.50 10.50
N ALA A 130 -21.62 8.63 9.85
CA ALA A 130 -20.57 9.00 8.89
C ALA A 130 -20.36 7.93 7.83
N VAL A 131 -19.82 8.35 6.69
CA VAL A 131 -19.44 7.48 5.58
C VAL A 131 -18.10 7.89 5.00
N ILE A 132 -17.48 6.97 4.25
CA ILE A 132 -16.29 7.22 3.44
C ILE A 132 -16.71 7.28 1.99
N VAL A 133 -16.39 8.37 1.30
CA VAL A 133 -16.60 8.49 -0.15
C VAL A 133 -15.27 8.49 -0.90
N LYS A 134 -15.26 7.86 -2.07
CA LYS A 134 -14.04 7.65 -2.85
C LYS A 134 -14.30 7.83 -4.33
N PRO A 135 -13.34 8.40 -5.08
CA PRO A 135 -13.34 8.28 -6.54
C PRO A 135 -13.23 6.81 -6.96
N ILE A 136 -13.83 6.47 -8.10
CA ILE A 136 -13.83 5.08 -8.57
C ILE A 136 -12.43 4.61 -8.97
N ASP A 137 -11.62 5.49 -9.51
CA ASP A 137 -10.31 5.25 -10.15
C ASP A 137 -9.10 5.81 -9.35
N GLY A 138 -9.30 6.27 -8.11
CA GLY A 138 -8.23 6.86 -7.29
C GLY A 138 -7.36 5.82 -6.58
N ASP A 139 -6.06 6.08 -6.49
CA ASP A 139 -5.05 5.28 -5.77
C ASP A 139 -4.50 6.01 -4.53
N CYS A 140 -3.87 5.25 -3.63
CA CYS A 140 -3.09 5.76 -2.49
C CYS A 140 -3.84 6.74 -1.58
N GLY A 141 -5.17 6.60 -1.47
CA GLY A 141 -6.01 7.46 -0.63
C GLY A 141 -6.29 8.86 -1.22
N SER A 142 -5.99 9.07 -2.52
CA SER A 142 -6.30 10.33 -3.19
C SER A 142 -7.81 10.51 -3.37
N GLY A 143 -8.32 11.70 -3.02
CA GLY A 143 -9.73 12.05 -3.20
C GLY A 143 -10.69 11.29 -2.26
N ILE A 144 -10.20 10.65 -1.20
CA ILE A 144 -11.05 10.03 -0.19
C ILE A 144 -11.46 11.10 0.82
N GLU A 145 -12.76 11.15 1.10
CA GLU A 145 -13.31 12.01 2.16
C GLU A 145 -14.13 11.19 3.15
N LYS A 146 -14.04 11.55 4.43
CA LYS A 146 -14.95 11.09 5.47
C LYS A 146 -15.97 12.16 5.70
N LEU A 147 -17.23 11.85 5.46
CA LEU A 147 -18.34 12.77 5.61
C LEU A 147 -19.15 12.40 6.84
N TYR A 148 -19.39 13.37 7.72
CA TYR A 148 -20.24 13.18 8.88
C TYR A 148 -21.62 13.77 8.62
N LYS A 149 -22.69 13.06 8.99
CA LYS A 149 -24.08 13.51 8.87
C LYS A 149 -24.32 14.88 9.52
N LYS A 150 -23.68 15.13 10.66
CA LYS A 150 -23.80 16.37 11.43
C LYS A 150 -23.19 17.60 10.75
N ASP A 151 -22.33 17.43 9.73
CA ASP A 151 -21.67 18.53 9.02
C ASP A 151 -22.54 19.11 7.89
N PHE A 152 -23.71 18.52 7.66
CA PHE A 152 -24.69 18.92 6.64
C PHE A 152 -26.01 19.29 7.30
N ALA A 153 -26.76 20.18 6.64
CA ALA A 153 -28.08 20.61 7.11
C ALA A 153 -29.07 19.42 7.20
N ASP A 154 -29.00 18.54 6.21
CA ASP A 154 -29.83 17.33 6.08
C ASP A 154 -29.14 16.31 5.14
N LEU A 155 -29.81 15.19 4.91
CA LEU A 155 -29.30 14.14 4.01
C LEU A 155 -29.35 14.56 2.52
N GLU A 156 -30.29 15.41 2.14
CA GLU A 156 -30.40 16.00 0.80
C GLU A 156 -29.17 16.83 0.47
N ALA A 157 -28.73 17.68 1.40
CA ALA A 157 -27.52 18.49 1.26
C ALA A 157 -26.26 17.61 1.16
N MET A 158 -26.16 16.56 1.99
CA MET A 158 -25.07 15.60 1.95
C MET A 158 -25.04 14.85 0.63
N TRP A 159 -26.21 14.40 0.15
CA TRP A 159 -26.33 13.73 -1.16
C TRP A 159 -25.92 14.64 -2.32
N ALA A 160 -26.44 15.88 -2.33
CA ALA A 160 -26.08 16.86 -3.35
C ALA A 160 -24.58 17.14 -3.37
N TYR A 161 -23.93 17.22 -2.20
CA TYR A 161 -22.49 17.37 -2.10
C TYR A 161 -21.73 16.21 -2.75
N MET A 162 -22.15 14.97 -2.48
CA MET A 162 -21.49 13.78 -3.05
C MET A 162 -21.68 13.66 -4.56
N LYS A 163 -22.75 14.23 -5.10
CA LYS A 163 -23.10 14.20 -6.54
C LYS A 163 -22.45 15.35 -7.34
N GLN A 164 -21.71 16.24 -6.70
CA GLN A 164 -20.97 17.30 -7.40
C GLN A 164 -19.97 16.70 -8.38
N PRO A 165 -19.97 17.09 -9.67
CA PRO A 165 -19.11 16.48 -10.70
C PRO A 165 -17.61 16.58 -10.41
N GLU A 166 -17.18 17.67 -9.77
CA GLU A 166 -15.78 17.92 -9.40
C GLU A 166 -15.26 16.96 -8.33
N LYS A 167 -16.14 16.40 -7.50
CA LYS A 167 -15.80 15.42 -6.46
C LYS A 167 -15.46 14.05 -7.03
N ARG A 168 -16.05 13.69 -8.16
CA ARG A 168 -15.82 12.42 -8.85
C ARG A 168 -16.03 11.18 -7.98
N PHE A 169 -16.81 11.27 -6.90
CA PHE A 169 -17.10 10.13 -6.04
C PHE A 169 -17.91 9.06 -6.80
N GLY A 170 -17.46 7.83 -6.74
CA GLY A 170 -18.12 6.70 -7.39
C GLY A 170 -18.68 5.67 -6.42
N ILE A 171 -18.15 5.63 -5.18
CA ILE A 171 -18.58 4.72 -4.14
C ILE A 171 -18.65 5.43 -2.78
N CYS A 172 -19.70 5.10 -2.01
CA CYS A 172 -19.89 5.48 -0.62
C CYS A 172 -19.84 4.21 0.24
N GLU A 173 -18.96 4.17 1.23
CA GLU A 173 -18.74 3.01 2.08
C GLU A 173 -19.03 3.33 3.55
N GLU A 174 -19.49 2.33 4.28
CA GLU A 174 -19.54 2.36 5.74
C GLU A 174 -18.14 2.60 6.34
N VAL A 175 -18.07 3.35 7.44
CA VAL A 175 -16.85 3.57 8.17
C VAL A 175 -16.42 2.30 8.89
N ILE A 176 -15.25 1.79 8.60
CA ILE A 176 -14.69 0.60 9.24
C ILE A 176 -14.46 0.88 10.73
N ARG A 177 -14.94 0.00 11.58
CA ARG A 177 -14.57 -0.07 13.00
C ARG A 177 -13.48 -1.12 13.18
N GLN A 178 -12.30 -0.70 13.56
CA GLN A 178 -11.19 -1.62 13.80
C GLN A 178 -11.42 -2.44 15.06
N HIS A 179 -10.93 -3.69 15.05
CA HIS A 179 -10.78 -4.45 16.29
C HIS A 179 -9.92 -3.65 17.30
N PRO A 180 -10.24 -3.64 18.61
CA PRO A 180 -9.54 -2.83 19.61
C PRO A 180 -8.01 -3.01 19.59
N GLN A 181 -7.53 -4.24 19.41
CA GLN A 181 -6.11 -4.53 19.31
C GLN A 181 -5.46 -3.87 18.09
N ALA A 182 -6.09 -3.92 16.92
CA ALA A 182 -5.58 -3.24 15.74
C ALA A 182 -5.61 -1.70 15.90
N ALA A 183 -6.69 -1.17 16.51
CA ALA A 183 -6.83 0.25 16.80
C ALA A 183 -5.79 0.74 17.81
N ALA A 184 -5.42 -0.07 18.81
CA ALA A 184 -4.41 0.29 19.80
C ALA A 184 -3.04 0.54 19.17
N LEU A 185 -2.69 -0.16 18.10
CA LEU A 185 -1.42 0.06 17.40
C LEU A 185 -1.32 1.50 16.86
N HIS A 186 -2.39 2.00 16.23
CA HIS A 186 -2.56 3.41 15.88
C HIS A 186 -4.06 3.71 15.74
N PRO A 187 -4.66 4.53 16.63
CA PRO A 187 -6.12 4.72 16.69
C PRO A 187 -6.68 5.59 15.55
N ASP A 188 -5.87 6.49 15.01
CA ASP A 188 -6.34 7.48 14.03
C ASP A 188 -6.38 6.93 12.59
N SER A 189 -5.71 5.80 12.30
CA SER A 189 -5.72 5.16 10.98
C SER A 189 -6.39 3.79 11.00
N ILE A 190 -6.87 3.36 9.85
CA ILE A 190 -7.21 1.95 9.63
C ILE A 190 -5.91 1.19 9.38
N ASN A 191 -5.47 0.42 10.36
CA ASN A 191 -4.28 -0.41 10.26
C ASN A 191 -4.64 -1.73 9.59
N CYS A 192 -3.95 -2.12 8.55
CA CYS A 192 -4.32 -3.28 7.76
C CYS A 192 -3.21 -4.33 7.69
N ILE A 193 -3.62 -5.59 7.50
CA ILE A 193 -2.72 -6.69 7.16
C ILE A 193 -2.81 -6.91 5.66
N ARG A 194 -1.70 -6.69 4.95
CA ARG A 194 -1.57 -7.00 3.53
C ARG A 194 -1.04 -8.41 3.38
N VAL A 195 -1.80 -9.26 2.72
CA VAL A 195 -1.39 -10.62 2.38
C VAL A 195 -1.14 -10.70 0.88
N ALA A 196 0.05 -11.11 0.48
CA ALA A 196 0.37 -11.40 -0.91
C ALA A 196 0.16 -12.89 -1.19
N THR A 197 -0.64 -13.18 -2.18
CA THR A 197 -0.97 -14.55 -2.59
C THR A 197 -0.54 -14.83 -4.02
N PHE A 198 -0.34 -16.09 -4.33
CA PHE A 198 -0.05 -16.59 -5.67
C PHE A 198 -0.80 -17.90 -5.87
N VAL A 199 -1.45 -18.07 -7.03
CA VAL A 199 -2.08 -19.35 -7.39
C VAL A 199 -1.09 -20.18 -8.21
N LYS A 200 -0.74 -21.36 -7.72
CA LYS A 200 0.11 -22.31 -8.39
C LYS A 200 -0.66 -23.62 -8.55
N ASP A 201 -0.75 -24.10 -9.78
CA ASP A 201 -1.43 -25.37 -10.11
C ASP A 201 -2.89 -25.45 -9.56
N GLY A 202 -3.59 -24.30 -9.53
CA GLY A 202 -4.95 -24.17 -9.00
C GLY A 202 -5.04 -23.91 -7.49
N GLU A 203 -3.93 -24.05 -6.75
CA GLU A 203 -3.89 -23.87 -5.29
C GLU A 203 -3.37 -22.50 -4.89
N PRO A 204 -4.07 -21.79 -3.96
CA PRO A 204 -3.62 -20.52 -3.45
C PRO A 204 -2.47 -20.70 -2.44
N LEU A 205 -1.38 -19.98 -2.65
CA LEU A 205 -0.22 -19.94 -1.75
C LEU A 205 -0.08 -18.52 -1.18
N VAL A 206 0.16 -18.41 0.10
CA VAL A 206 0.57 -17.15 0.73
C VAL A 206 2.07 -16.97 0.57
N ILE A 207 2.50 -15.84 -0.01
CA ILE A 207 3.92 -15.52 -0.22
C ILE A 207 4.47 -14.79 1.01
N TYR A 208 3.75 -13.78 1.48
CA TYR A 208 4.09 -13.02 2.69
C TYR A 208 2.89 -12.27 3.23
N ALA A 209 2.97 -11.84 4.48
CA ALA A 209 2.06 -10.89 5.08
C ALA A 209 2.83 -9.72 5.71
N ALA A 210 2.21 -8.54 5.68
CA ALA A 210 2.74 -7.33 6.28
C ALA A 210 1.63 -6.56 6.98
N CYS A 211 1.86 -6.21 8.24
CA CYS A 211 1.03 -5.25 8.97
C CYS A 211 1.45 -3.83 8.59
N LYS A 212 0.48 -2.97 8.37
CA LYS A 212 0.67 -1.55 8.07
C LYS A 212 -0.06 -0.72 9.10
N ALA A 213 0.58 0.33 9.59
CA ALA A 213 -0.01 1.26 10.54
C ALA A 213 0.32 2.70 10.14
N GLY A 214 -0.61 3.61 10.44
CA GLY A 214 -0.36 5.05 10.33
C GLY A 214 0.61 5.53 11.40
N THR A 215 1.02 6.80 11.34
CA THR A 215 1.82 7.46 12.37
C THR A 215 1.36 8.91 12.54
N GLY A 216 1.66 9.53 13.69
CA GLY A 216 1.22 10.89 13.98
C GLY A 216 -0.30 11.01 13.98
N GLY A 217 -0.85 12.08 13.43
CA GLY A 217 -2.29 12.27 13.24
C GLY A 217 -2.82 11.78 11.89
N MET A 218 -2.14 10.82 11.25
CA MET A 218 -2.50 10.35 9.90
C MET A 218 -3.69 9.39 9.93
N ALA A 219 -4.69 9.64 9.11
CA ALA A 219 -5.83 8.74 8.93
C ALA A 219 -5.55 7.52 8.03
N PHE A 220 -4.33 7.39 7.51
CA PHE A 220 -3.93 6.37 6.53
C PHE A 220 -2.73 5.57 7.04
N ASP A 221 -2.69 4.28 6.71
CA ASP A 221 -1.59 3.36 6.99
C ASP A 221 -0.55 3.29 5.84
N ASN A 222 -0.68 4.15 4.85
CA ASN A 222 0.16 4.10 3.66
C ASN A 222 1.58 4.58 3.98
N MET A 223 2.59 3.73 3.72
CA MET A 223 3.99 4.04 3.95
C MET A 223 4.46 5.29 3.19
N GLY A 224 4.02 5.50 1.93
CA GLY A 224 4.30 6.70 1.15
C GLY A 224 3.62 7.98 1.64
N ARG A 225 2.86 7.89 2.74
CA ARG A 225 2.23 9.02 3.43
C ARG A 225 2.59 9.06 4.91
N GLY A 226 3.73 8.50 5.28
CA GLY A 226 4.25 8.53 6.65
C GLY A 226 3.86 7.35 7.52
N GLY A 227 3.11 6.35 7.00
CA GLY A 227 2.86 5.10 7.72
C GLY A 227 4.10 4.20 7.79
N ILE A 228 4.04 3.18 8.62
CA ILE A 228 5.08 2.15 8.75
C ILE A 228 4.56 0.79 8.33
N THR A 229 5.47 -0.06 7.87
CA THR A 229 5.19 -1.44 7.47
C THR A 229 6.03 -2.39 8.29
N MET A 230 5.42 -3.44 8.84
CA MET A 230 6.05 -4.48 9.63
C MET A 230 5.79 -5.85 9.01
N ARG A 231 6.76 -6.75 9.06
CA ARG A 231 6.53 -8.14 8.70
C ARG A 231 5.53 -8.77 9.68
N PHE A 232 4.54 -9.50 9.15
CA PHE A 232 3.49 -10.13 9.92
C PHE A 232 3.50 -11.64 9.67
N ASP A 233 3.42 -12.41 10.74
CA ASP A 233 3.35 -13.87 10.71
C ASP A 233 1.88 -14.28 10.82
N LEU A 234 1.37 -14.95 9.80
CA LEU A 234 -0.03 -15.38 9.74
C LEU A 234 -0.33 -16.57 10.65
N ASP A 235 0.67 -17.41 10.95
CA ASP A 235 0.50 -18.58 11.80
C ASP A 235 0.36 -18.19 13.27
N THR A 236 1.15 -17.20 13.69
CA THR A 236 1.12 -16.70 15.08
C THR A 236 0.23 -15.47 15.28
N GLY A 237 -0.15 -14.78 14.19
CA GLY A 237 -0.88 -13.52 14.25
C GLY A 237 -0.06 -12.36 14.81
N LYS A 238 1.27 -12.40 14.73
CA LYS A 238 2.18 -11.43 15.39
C LYS A 238 3.07 -10.69 14.42
N ILE A 239 3.47 -9.48 14.81
CA ILE A 239 4.52 -8.72 14.12
C ILE A 239 5.89 -9.37 14.42
N CYS A 240 6.68 -9.71 13.38
CA CYS A 240 7.92 -10.49 13.53
C CYS A 240 9.18 -9.65 13.72
N GLY A 241 9.12 -8.33 13.61
CA GLY A 241 10.34 -7.52 13.66
C GLY A 241 10.09 -6.04 13.75
N GLN A 242 11.05 -5.26 13.28
CA GLN A 242 10.98 -3.81 13.26
C GLN A 242 9.99 -3.29 12.22
N GLY A 243 9.45 -2.09 12.47
CA GLY A 243 8.73 -1.32 11.46
C GLY A 243 9.70 -0.56 10.57
N HIS A 244 9.27 -0.26 9.34
CA HIS A 244 10.02 0.54 8.38
C HIS A 244 9.11 1.58 7.76
N ASP A 245 9.59 2.83 7.64
CA ASP A 245 8.92 3.88 6.88
C ASP A 245 9.40 3.90 5.41
N GLU A 246 8.95 4.88 4.62
CA GLU A 246 9.34 5.05 3.22
C GLU A 246 10.85 5.35 3.05
N GLU A 247 11.48 5.96 4.04
CA GLU A 247 12.91 6.27 4.05
C GLU A 247 13.75 5.10 4.56
N LEU A 248 13.12 3.96 4.88
CA LEU A 248 13.71 2.74 5.44
C LEU A 248 14.28 2.92 6.85
N LYS A 249 13.84 3.95 7.56
CA LYS A 249 14.16 4.09 8.98
C LYS A 249 13.50 2.95 9.76
N LYS A 250 14.27 2.38 10.68
CA LYS A 250 13.87 1.22 11.49
C LYS A 250 13.26 1.66 12.83
N TYR A 251 12.19 0.99 13.25
CA TYR A 251 11.46 1.29 14.48
C TYR A 251 11.23 0.00 15.28
N ASP A 252 11.74 -0.07 16.51
CA ASP A 252 11.43 -1.16 17.47
C ASP A 252 10.08 -0.94 18.13
N LYS A 253 9.69 0.33 18.26
CA LYS A 253 8.42 0.77 18.84
C LYS A 253 7.67 1.61 17.84
N HIS A 254 6.34 1.54 17.87
CA HIS A 254 5.50 2.41 17.07
C HIS A 254 5.79 3.89 17.40
N PRO A 255 6.11 4.75 16.42
CA PRO A 255 6.64 6.09 16.68
C PRO A 255 5.64 7.03 17.37
N THR A 256 4.33 6.75 17.27
CA THR A 256 3.28 7.57 17.91
C THR A 256 2.84 6.98 19.25
N THR A 257 2.54 5.69 19.30
CA THR A 257 1.95 5.07 20.50
C THR A 257 2.99 4.47 21.45
N GLY A 258 4.23 4.29 21.01
CA GLY A 258 5.28 3.68 21.82
C GLY A 258 5.15 2.15 22.00
N ILE A 259 4.15 1.53 21.39
CA ILE A 259 3.94 0.08 21.46
C ILE A 259 5.15 -0.65 20.87
N VAL A 260 5.68 -1.64 21.59
CA VAL A 260 6.73 -2.52 21.10
C VAL A 260 6.17 -3.35 19.94
N LEU A 261 6.81 -3.27 18.77
CA LEU A 261 6.28 -3.87 17.54
C LEU A 261 6.48 -5.38 17.51
N LYS A 262 7.70 -5.85 17.80
CA LYS A 262 8.00 -7.29 17.76
C LYS A 262 7.20 -8.05 18.81
N GLY A 263 6.40 -8.99 18.35
CA GLY A 263 5.56 -9.83 19.20
C GLY A 263 4.16 -9.29 19.49
N TYR A 264 3.86 -8.08 18.99
CA TYR A 264 2.52 -7.48 19.09
C TYR A 264 1.50 -8.26 18.26
#